data_50f46ca5e3cb8a7cf832d37ae8db9aa3
#
_entry.id   50f46ca5e3cb8a7cf832d37ae8db9aa3
#
_cell.length_a   1.000
_cell.length_b   1.000
_cell.length_c   1.000
_cell.angle_alpha   90.00
_cell.angle_beta   90.00
_cell.angle_gamma   90.00
#
_symmetry.space_group_name_H-M   'P 1'
#
loop_
_entity.id
_entity.type
_entity.pdbx_description
1 polymer ?
#
loop_
_entity_poly.entity_id
_entity_poly.type
_entity_poly.pdbx_seq_one_letter_code
_entity_poly.pdbx_strand_id
1 'polypeptide(L)'
;MKKILLMLLLCTPLLYMGCKAEPEWVNLIAQQEQEKGQEEEQEEADSEFKWANLADSCTTVLINQFMNKPKGTFWATPANESNNSGNIYWQQAHAMDVVIYSYQRIKDKNPSLADTYENYFKLWYDNKANNYDKGDTKYGTTGFGNRFTDDMCWICLTLIRLSEATGDDTYINMAKTVYDTQIITRAWEDEKGKGLPWKELSVDKTRNACTNAPGCLVAAKLYLKFQDAKYLTDAKTLCAYVNANILKSDYRVGEPPLTYTQGTFGEACRQLYHITQEQSYMAIAEQVISYAFTSTRCTNKGFLRDEGTDMNQSIFKAVLIPYVVNLVLDDAASGTVRNTLTLKLQDNAEALRKNMDRTLWPAMYCNYYWGSSFNSANIASMGAQASGASLMEGVARLEAAQAK
;
A
#
# COMPACT_ATOMS: atom_id res chain seq x y z
N MET A 1 20.29 2.72 36.16
CA MET A 1 21.43 3.44 36.74
C MET A 1 22.50 2.43 37.20
N LYS A 2 23.48 2.17 36.36
CA LYS A 2 24.75 1.55 36.79
C LYS A 2 25.87 2.32 36.12
N LYS A 3 26.57 3.12 36.94
CA LYS A 3 27.79 3.86 36.59
C LYS A 3 28.93 2.86 36.48
N ILE A 4 29.56 2.76 35.31
CA ILE A 4 30.85 2.09 35.19
C ILE A 4 31.93 3.14 35.35
N LEU A 5 32.74 2.92 36.37
CA LEU A 5 33.84 3.78 36.82
C LEU A 5 35.08 3.40 35.95
N LEU A 6 35.52 4.32 35.11
CA LEU A 6 36.73 4.20 34.34
C LEU A 6 37.93 4.53 35.25
N MET A 7 38.75 3.53 35.54
CA MET A 7 39.99 3.71 36.35
C MET A 7 41.12 4.07 35.38
N LEU A 8 41.54 5.31 35.35
CA LEU A 8 42.77 5.76 34.71
C LEU A 8 43.98 5.33 35.57
N LEU A 9 44.79 4.42 35.09
CA LEU A 9 46.11 4.15 35.60
C LEU A 9 47.10 5.08 34.90
N LEU A 10 47.62 6.06 35.63
CA LEU A 10 48.77 6.86 35.25
C LEU A 10 50.02 6.04 35.48
N CYS A 11 50.72 5.58 34.44
CA CYS A 11 52.09 5.14 34.52
C CYS A 11 52.99 6.17 33.81
N THR A 12 53.92 6.72 34.61
CA THR A 12 55.00 7.61 34.15
C THR A 12 55.97 6.91 33.20
N PRO A 13 56.53 7.61 32.21
CA PRO A 13 57.40 7.00 31.22
C PRO A 13 58.82 6.86 31.71
N LEU A 14 59.34 5.66 31.73
CA LEU A 14 60.79 5.41 31.69
C LEU A 14 61.22 5.30 30.22
N LEU A 15 62.02 6.27 29.82
CA LEU A 15 62.71 6.27 28.52
C LEU A 15 63.56 5.01 28.36
N TYR A 16 63.18 4.18 27.38
CA TYR A 16 64.13 3.22 26.78
C TYR A 16 63.97 3.31 25.27
N MET A 17 64.95 3.93 24.61
CA MET A 17 65.08 3.90 23.15
C MET A 17 65.41 2.49 22.70
N GLY A 18 64.49 1.90 21.99
CA GLY A 18 64.69 0.66 21.24
C GLY A 18 63.55 0.49 20.27
N CYS A 19 63.77 0.81 19.01
CA CYS A 19 62.85 0.48 17.92
C CYS A 19 62.64 -1.02 17.87
N LYS A 20 61.52 -1.48 18.43
CA LYS A 20 60.95 -2.78 18.08
C LYS A 20 59.67 -2.50 17.35
N ALA A 21 59.58 -2.90 16.08
CA ALA A 21 58.32 -2.93 15.35
C ALA A 21 57.33 -3.72 16.19
N GLU A 22 56.14 -3.14 16.38
CA GLU A 22 55.05 -3.87 17.03
C GLU A 22 54.73 -5.15 16.24
N PRO A 23 54.48 -6.25 16.93
CA PRO A 23 54.16 -7.51 16.25
C PRO A 23 52.96 -7.35 15.34
N GLU A 24 53.01 -7.90 14.12
CA GLU A 24 51.91 -7.83 13.12
C GLU A 24 50.52 -8.23 13.67
N TRP A 25 50.49 -9.10 14.69
CA TRP A 25 49.24 -9.53 15.32
C TRP A 25 48.54 -8.42 16.15
N VAL A 26 49.28 -7.42 16.65
CA VAL A 26 48.70 -6.27 17.36
C VAL A 26 47.87 -5.41 16.39
N ASN A 27 48.39 -5.20 15.19
CA ASN A 27 47.69 -4.49 14.14
C ASN A 27 46.48 -5.28 13.62
N LEU A 28 46.57 -6.60 13.57
CA LEU A 28 45.45 -7.48 13.20
C LEU A 28 44.33 -7.47 14.24
N ILE A 29 44.65 -7.46 15.54
CA ILE A 29 43.66 -7.37 16.61
C ILE A 29 42.97 -5.99 16.57
N ALA A 30 43.73 -4.90 16.40
CA ALA A 30 43.20 -3.56 16.30
C ALA A 30 42.28 -3.38 15.07
N GLN A 31 42.63 -4.01 13.93
CA GLN A 31 41.78 -4.05 12.75
C GLN A 31 40.48 -4.86 12.98
N GLN A 32 40.58 -6.02 13.61
CA GLN A 32 39.39 -6.83 13.94
C GLN A 32 38.49 -6.16 14.96
N GLU A 33 39.04 -5.46 15.96
CA GLU A 33 38.24 -4.67 16.91
C GLU A 33 37.57 -3.44 16.23
N GLN A 34 38.25 -2.83 15.26
CA GLN A 34 37.73 -1.72 14.50
C GLN A 34 36.63 -2.17 13.50
N GLU A 35 36.82 -3.31 12.83
CA GLU A 35 35.83 -3.94 11.98
C GLU A 35 34.57 -4.35 12.79
N LYS A 36 34.79 -4.96 13.97
CA LYS A 36 33.71 -5.35 14.87
C LYS A 36 32.96 -4.14 15.46
N GLY A 37 33.69 -3.07 15.81
CA GLY A 37 33.08 -1.81 16.22
C GLY A 37 32.25 -1.17 15.10
N GLN A 38 32.69 -1.23 13.84
CA GLN A 38 31.95 -0.76 12.69
C GLN A 38 30.74 -1.64 12.38
N GLU A 39 30.83 -2.96 12.57
CA GLU A 39 29.70 -3.87 12.44
C GLU A 39 28.66 -3.63 13.54
N GLU A 40 29.09 -3.42 14.80
CA GLU A 40 28.19 -3.09 15.93
C GLU A 40 27.53 -1.70 15.77
N GLU A 41 28.28 -0.67 15.30
CA GLU A 41 27.72 0.64 14.97
C GLU A 41 26.75 0.56 13.77
N GLN A 42 27.02 -0.31 12.80
CA GLN A 42 26.13 -0.53 11.66
C GLN A 42 24.89 -1.33 12.07
N GLU A 43 25.01 -2.32 12.96
CA GLU A 43 23.87 -3.03 13.54
C GLU A 43 23.02 -2.12 14.44
N GLU A 44 23.62 -1.21 15.26
CA GLU A 44 22.90 -0.20 16.02
C GLU A 44 22.23 0.83 15.10
N ALA A 45 22.91 1.30 14.06
CA ALA A 45 22.36 2.20 13.05
C ALA A 45 21.22 1.51 12.26
N ASP A 46 21.39 0.22 11.90
CA ASP A 46 20.32 -0.57 11.27
C ASP A 46 19.15 -0.85 12.24
N SER A 47 19.37 -0.90 13.56
CA SER A 47 18.32 -1.02 14.58
C SER A 47 17.56 0.29 14.82
N GLU A 48 18.19 1.45 14.59
CA GLU A 48 17.50 2.75 14.55
C GLU A 48 16.67 2.94 13.28
N PHE A 49 16.97 2.25 12.20
CA PHE A 49 16.19 2.20 10.97
C PHE A 49 15.03 1.22 11.07
N LYS A 50 14.16 1.43 12.07
CA LYS A 50 12.87 0.75 12.14
C LYS A 50 12.08 1.02 10.86
N TRP A 51 11.16 0.12 10.53
CA TRP A 51 10.31 0.22 9.35
C TRP A 51 9.60 1.58 9.22
N ALA A 52 9.31 2.25 10.34
CA ALA A 52 8.75 3.60 10.36
C ALA A 52 9.62 4.63 9.62
N ASN A 53 10.95 4.62 9.80
CA ASN A 53 11.87 5.55 9.12
C ASN A 53 11.94 5.30 7.62
N LEU A 54 11.91 4.02 7.21
CA LEU A 54 11.84 3.67 5.78
C LEU A 54 10.50 4.04 5.14
N ALA A 55 9.40 3.89 5.88
CA ALA A 55 8.09 4.35 5.45
C ALA A 55 8.09 5.88 5.24
N ASP A 56 8.64 6.64 6.20
CA ASP A 56 8.81 8.11 6.06
C ASP A 56 9.61 8.46 4.81
N SER A 57 10.75 7.78 4.59
CA SER A 57 11.60 8.01 3.42
C SER A 57 10.86 7.73 2.12
N CYS A 58 10.21 6.58 1.99
CA CYS A 58 9.49 6.19 0.77
C CYS A 58 8.29 7.10 0.49
N THR A 59 7.52 7.49 1.52
CA THR A 59 6.40 8.42 1.39
C THR A 59 6.88 9.83 1.05
N THR A 60 8.00 10.27 1.64
CA THR A 60 8.64 11.57 1.31
C THR A 60 9.07 11.62 -0.15
N VAL A 61 9.64 10.54 -0.69
CA VAL A 61 9.97 10.44 -2.12
C VAL A 61 8.72 10.52 -2.98
N LEU A 62 7.65 9.78 -2.62
CA LEU A 62 6.39 9.82 -3.35
C LEU A 62 5.85 11.26 -3.42
N ILE A 63 5.85 11.98 -2.31
CA ILE A 63 5.37 13.36 -2.24
C ILE A 63 6.31 14.33 -2.98
N ASN A 64 7.62 14.25 -2.75
CA ASN A 64 8.56 15.23 -3.27
C ASN A 64 8.84 15.06 -4.76
N GLN A 65 8.82 13.83 -5.27
CA GLN A 65 9.17 13.53 -6.65
C GLN A 65 7.96 13.41 -7.57
N PHE A 66 6.80 13.00 -7.03
CA PHE A 66 5.65 12.65 -7.86
C PHE A 66 4.39 13.48 -7.57
N MET A 67 4.34 14.29 -6.52
CA MET A 67 3.15 15.07 -6.20
C MET A 67 3.23 16.49 -6.79
N ASN A 68 2.18 16.88 -7.47
CA ASN A 68 1.87 18.28 -7.75
C ASN A 68 1.27 18.91 -6.48
N LYS A 69 2.14 19.38 -5.58
CA LYS A 69 1.76 19.88 -4.26
C LYS A 69 0.67 20.96 -4.28
N PRO A 70 0.69 21.94 -5.21
CA PRO A 70 -0.39 22.93 -5.33
C PRO A 70 -1.76 22.35 -5.66
N LYS A 71 -1.82 21.15 -6.22
CA LYS A 71 -3.08 20.49 -6.61
C LYS A 71 -3.40 19.25 -5.76
N GLY A 72 -2.46 18.76 -4.96
CA GLY A 72 -2.60 17.49 -4.24
C GLY A 72 -2.67 16.26 -5.15
N THR A 73 -2.39 16.39 -6.46
CA THR A 73 -2.44 15.29 -7.44
C THR A 73 -1.04 14.77 -7.74
N PHE A 74 -0.92 13.65 -8.46
CA PHE A 74 0.37 13.02 -8.73
C PHE A 74 0.69 13.01 -10.23
N TRP A 75 1.98 13.05 -10.53
CA TRP A 75 2.55 12.82 -11.86
C TRP A 75 2.94 11.35 -12.02
N ALA A 76 2.92 10.87 -13.25
CA ALA A 76 3.33 9.50 -13.56
C ALA A 76 4.83 9.24 -13.32
N THR A 77 5.65 10.25 -13.58
CA THR A 77 7.11 10.22 -13.44
C THR A 77 7.60 11.44 -12.65
N PRO A 78 8.84 11.44 -12.14
CA PRO A 78 9.31 12.51 -11.27
C PRO A 78 9.23 13.90 -11.90
N ALA A 79 8.69 14.85 -11.13
CA ALA A 79 8.72 16.31 -11.35
C ALA A 79 8.45 16.75 -12.80
N ASN A 80 7.61 16.04 -13.55
CA ASN A 80 7.41 16.31 -14.96
C ASN A 80 5.99 16.81 -15.24
N GLU A 81 5.81 18.14 -15.26
CA GLU A 81 4.53 18.76 -15.57
C GLU A 81 3.98 18.37 -16.95
N SER A 82 4.86 18.07 -17.92
CA SER A 82 4.47 17.62 -19.25
C SER A 82 3.88 16.21 -19.27
N ASN A 83 4.16 15.40 -18.25
CA ASN A 83 3.60 14.06 -18.05
C ASN A 83 2.38 14.05 -17.12
N ASN A 84 1.73 15.17 -16.94
CA ASN A 84 0.43 15.25 -16.30
C ASN A 84 -0.62 14.63 -17.26
N SER A 85 -0.49 13.34 -17.49
CA SER A 85 -1.48 12.62 -18.28
C SER A 85 -2.76 12.56 -17.47
N GLY A 86 -3.82 13.19 -17.95
CA GLY A 86 -5.17 13.01 -17.40
C GLY A 86 -5.63 11.54 -17.37
N ASN A 87 -4.75 10.60 -17.65
CA ASN A 87 -4.99 9.16 -17.74
C ASN A 87 -4.62 8.38 -16.47
N ILE A 88 -4.23 9.04 -15.37
CA ILE A 88 -3.84 8.36 -14.13
C ILE A 88 -4.86 8.56 -13.01
N TYR A 89 -6.14 8.55 -13.33
CA TYR A 89 -7.22 8.88 -12.40
C TYR A 89 -7.30 7.90 -11.19
N TRP A 90 -7.41 6.60 -11.44
CA TRP A 90 -7.52 5.63 -10.36
C TRP A 90 -6.17 5.40 -9.64
N GLN A 91 -5.06 5.61 -10.31
CA GLN A 91 -3.73 5.54 -9.70
C GLN A 91 -3.52 6.69 -8.69
N GLN A 92 -4.16 7.86 -8.92
CA GLN A 92 -4.17 8.97 -7.96
C GLN A 92 -4.74 8.53 -6.60
N ALA A 93 -5.79 7.72 -6.61
CA ALA A 93 -6.40 7.18 -5.42
C ALA A 93 -5.39 6.39 -4.58
N HIS A 94 -4.68 5.45 -5.19
CA HIS A 94 -3.75 4.57 -4.47
C HIS A 94 -2.44 5.26 -4.09
N ALA A 95 -1.99 6.26 -4.82
CA ALA A 95 -0.89 7.12 -4.38
C ALA A 95 -1.30 7.94 -3.16
N MET A 96 -2.52 8.47 -3.13
CA MET A 96 -3.06 9.18 -1.97
C MET A 96 -3.29 8.25 -0.78
N ASP A 97 -3.71 7.00 -1.00
CA ASP A 97 -3.84 6.00 0.08
C ASP A 97 -2.55 5.85 0.89
N VAL A 98 -1.37 5.89 0.24
CA VAL A 98 -0.07 5.84 0.93
C VAL A 98 0.10 7.05 1.86
N VAL A 99 -0.25 8.26 1.40
CA VAL A 99 -0.18 9.48 2.22
C VAL A 99 -1.15 9.40 3.40
N ILE A 100 -2.34 8.79 3.20
CA ILE A 100 -3.32 8.56 4.28
C ILE A 100 -2.74 7.60 5.33
N TYR A 101 -2.09 6.51 4.93
CA TYR A 101 -1.48 5.57 5.89
C TYR A 101 -0.33 6.21 6.66
N SER A 102 0.52 6.99 5.99
CA SER A 102 1.55 7.78 6.65
C SER A 102 0.94 8.78 7.64
N TYR A 103 -0.09 9.52 7.24
CA TYR A 103 -0.84 10.42 8.12
C TYR A 103 -1.34 9.70 9.39
N GLN A 104 -1.99 8.56 9.23
CA GLN A 104 -2.50 7.78 10.36
C GLN A 104 -1.38 7.35 11.33
N ARG A 105 -0.18 7.07 10.83
CA ARG A 105 0.98 6.68 11.64
C ARG A 105 1.61 7.86 12.38
N ILE A 106 1.59 9.07 11.77
CA ILE A 106 2.37 10.21 12.28
C ILE A 106 1.53 11.29 12.98
N LYS A 107 0.21 11.34 12.79
CA LYS A 107 -0.62 12.48 13.18
C LYS A 107 -0.51 12.88 14.65
N ASP A 108 -0.37 11.91 15.56
CA ASP A 108 -0.23 12.17 16.99
C ASP A 108 1.23 12.47 17.40
N LYS A 109 2.21 12.19 16.51
CA LYS A 109 3.64 12.37 16.77
C LYS A 109 4.20 13.62 16.11
N ASN A 110 3.64 14.03 14.99
CA ASN A 110 4.07 15.19 14.20
C ASN A 110 2.86 15.97 13.65
N PRO A 111 2.18 16.77 14.50
CA PRO A 111 0.98 17.51 14.11
C PRO A 111 1.21 18.44 12.90
N SER A 112 2.35 19.11 12.80
CA SER A 112 2.66 20.02 11.69
C SER A 112 2.74 19.31 10.34
N LEU A 113 3.28 18.08 10.31
CA LEU A 113 3.28 17.26 9.09
C LEU A 113 1.87 16.72 8.81
N ALA A 114 1.11 16.39 9.86
CA ALA A 114 -0.28 15.97 9.73
C ALA A 114 -1.14 17.07 9.07
N ASP A 115 -1.03 18.32 9.51
CA ASP A 115 -1.70 19.48 8.90
C ASP A 115 -1.34 19.64 7.42
N THR A 116 -0.07 19.40 7.08
CA THR A 116 0.40 19.42 5.69
C THR A 116 -0.30 18.34 4.85
N TYR A 117 -0.43 17.13 5.40
CA TYR A 117 -1.11 16.03 4.70
C TYR A 117 -2.61 16.29 4.55
N GLU A 118 -3.28 16.84 5.57
CA GLU A 118 -4.70 17.23 5.48
C GLU A 118 -4.93 18.27 4.39
N ASN A 119 -4.02 19.22 4.23
CA ASN A 119 -4.08 20.16 3.11
C ASN A 119 -3.94 19.43 1.75
N TYR A 120 -3.08 18.44 1.62
CA TYR A 120 -2.99 17.63 0.40
C TYR A 120 -4.26 16.83 0.14
N PHE A 121 -4.91 16.29 1.16
CA PHE A 121 -6.19 15.58 1.06
C PHE A 121 -7.29 16.51 0.51
N LYS A 122 -7.36 17.72 1.05
CA LYS A 122 -8.31 18.74 0.60
C LYS A 122 -8.06 19.14 -0.85
N LEU A 123 -6.82 19.42 -1.21
CA LEU A 123 -6.46 19.78 -2.60
C LEU A 123 -6.77 18.63 -3.58
N TRP A 124 -6.45 17.39 -3.21
CA TRP A 124 -6.76 16.20 -4.01
C TRP A 124 -8.27 16.06 -4.23
N TYR A 125 -9.05 16.23 -3.18
CA TYR A 125 -10.52 16.20 -3.24
C TYR A 125 -11.08 17.33 -4.12
N ASP A 126 -10.62 18.56 -3.93
CA ASP A 126 -11.08 19.72 -4.69
C ASP A 126 -10.73 19.63 -6.18
N ASN A 127 -9.58 19.03 -6.51
CA ASN A 127 -9.17 18.77 -7.89
C ASN A 127 -9.81 17.50 -8.51
N LYS A 128 -10.67 16.80 -7.77
CA LYS A 128 -11.32 15.56 -8.20
C LYS A 128 -10.33 14.53 -8.71
N ALA A 129 -9.19 14.42 -7.99
CA ALA A 129 -8.13 13.47 -8.28
C ALA A 129 -7.66 13.50 -9.75
N ASN A 130 -7.70 14.65 -10.40
CA ASN A 130 -7.32 14.78 -11.81
C ASN A 130 -8.16 13.91 -12.77
N ASN A 131 -9.44 13.72 -12.46
CA ASN A 131 -10.37 12.93 -13.28
C ASN A 131 -10.46 13.50 -14.72
N TYR A 132 -10.12 12.71 -15.71
CA TYR A 132 -10.18 13.10 -17.12
C TYR A 132 -11.61 13.28 -17.66
N ASP A 133 -12.62 12.67 -17.00
CA ASP A 133 -14.05 12.82 -17.35
C ASP A 133 -14.77 13.88 -16.49
N LYS A 134 -14.10 14.60 -15.60
CA LYS A 134 -14.70 15.49 -14.59
C LYS A 134 -15.58 16.63 -15.14
N GLY A 135 -15.42 17.00 -16.37
CA GLY A 135 -16.26 17.99 -17.05
C GLY A 135 -17.46 17.40 -17.78
N ASP A 136 -17.57 16.08 -17.86
CA ASP A 136 -18.65 15.40 -18.59
C ASP A 136 -19.80 15.02 -17.64
N THR A 137 -20.89 15.77 -17.71
CA THR A 137 -22.10 15.55 -16.90
C THR A 137 -22.83 14.24 -17.22
N LYS A 138 -22.49 13.58 -18.33
CA LYS A 138 -22.98 12.24 -18.68
C LYS A 138 -22.70 11.21 -17.58
N TYR A 139 -21.59 11.38 -16.86
CA TYR A 139 -21.19 10.45 -15.79
C TYR A 139 -21.56 10.96 -14.39
N GLY A 140 -22.41 11.97 -14.30
CA GLY A 140 -22.89 12.57 -13.06
C GLY A 140 -22.27 13.93 -12.74
N THR A 141 -22.80 14.58 -11.70
CA THR A 141 -22.45 15.96 -11.36
C THR A 141 -21.50 16.10 -10.18
N THR A 142 -21.01 14.97 -9.61
CA THR A 142 -20.12 14.98 -8.43
C THR A 142 -18.71 15.49 -8.74
N GLY A 143 -18.31 15.49 -10.01
CA GLY A 143 -16.94 15.72 -10.45
C GLY A 143 -16.04 14.48 -10.38
N PHE A 144 -16.54 13.37 -9.79
CA PHE A 144 -15.87 12.07 -9.73
C PHE A 144 -16.44 11.05 -10.72
N GLY A 145 -17.44 11.44 -11.51
CA GLY A 145 -18.01 10.58 -12.54
C GLY A 145 -17.00 10.22 -13.60
N ASN A 146 -17.03 8.95 -14.05
CA ASN A 146 -16.08 8.39 -15.00
C ASN A 146 -16.76 7.34 -15.86
N ARG A 147 -16.28 7.16 -17.12
CA ARG A 147 -16.76 6.08 -18.00
C ARG A 147 -16.47 4.70 -17.45
N PHE A 148 -15.40 4.55 -16.69
CA PHE A 148 -14.99 3.30 -16.06
C PHE A 148 -15.58 3.18 -14.66
N THR A 149 -16.26 2.07 -14.41
CA THR A 149 -16.95 1.85 -13.13
C THR A 149 -15.96 1.51 -12.00
N ASP A 150 -14.94 0.75 -12.31
CA ASP A 150 -13.86 0.42 -11.36
C ASP A 150 -13.09 1.66 -10.90
N ASP A 151 -12.79 2.59 -11.80
CA ASP A 151 -12.14 3.87 -11.47
C ASP A 151 -12.90 4.62 -10.37
N MET A 152 -14.24 4.69 -10.50
CA MET A 152 -15.07 5.32 -9.47
C MET A 152 -15.07 4.54 -8.16
N CYS A 153 -15.03 3.20 -8.21
CA CYS A 153 -14.92 2.38 -7.00
C CYS A 153 -13.61 2.65 -6.24
N TRP A 154 -12.48 2.77 -6.94
CA TRP A 154 -11.18 3.07 -6.32
C TRP A 154 -11.19 4.43 -5.63
N ILE A 155 -11.74 5.46 -6.28
CA ILE A 155 -11.90 6.78 -5.67
C ILE A 155 -12.81 6.72 -4.44
N CYS A 156 -13.93 6.00 -4.49
CA CYS A 156 -14.81 5.82 -3.33
C CYS A 156 -14.07 5.18 -2.14
N LEU A 157 -13.24 4.18 -2.38
CA LEU A 157 -12.44 3.55 -1.32
C LEU A 157 -11.44 4.53 -0.69
N THR A 158 -10.79 5.37 -1.47
CA THR A 158 -9.89 6.42 -0.95
C THR A 158 -10.67 7.48 -0.17
N LEU A 159 -11.83 7.92 -0.66
CA LEU A 159 -12.70 8.85 0.08
C LEU A 159 -13.15 8.26 1.42
N ILE A 160 -13.50 6.97 1.46
CA ILE A 160 -13.85 6.29 2.71
C ILE A 160 -12.66 6.27 3.67
N ARG A 161 -11.45 5.96 3.19
CA ARG A 161 -10.21 5.99 4.00
C ARG A 161 -9.90 7.38 4.53
N LEU A 162 -10.11 8.42 3.72
CA LEU A 162 -9.97 9.81 4.17
C LEU A 162 -10.92 10.12 5.34
N SER A 163 -12.18 9.73 5.22
CA SER A 163 -13.15 9.91 6.32
C SER A 163 -12.75 9.13 7.57
N GLU A 164 -12.32 7.87 7.41
CA GLU A 164 -11.86 7.02 8.53
C GLU A 164 -10.59 7.60 9.21
N ALA A 165 -9.69 8.23 8.46
CA ALA A 165 -8.43 8.75 8.95
C ALA A 165 -8.57 10.12 9.65
N THR A 166 -9.38 11.02 9.06
CA THR A 166 -9.54 12.41 9.50
C THR A 166 -10.75 12.65 10.40
N GLY A 167 -11.76 11.77 10.32
CA GLY A 167 -13.06 11.96 10.97
C GLY A 167 -14.00 12.90 10.19
N ASP A 168 -13.61 13.41 9.02
CA ASP A 168 -14.44 14.28 8.18
C ASP A 168 -15.39 13.46 7.32
N ASP A 169 -16.67 13.51 7.65
CA ASP A 169 -17.73 12.80 6.93
C ASP A 169 -18.03 13.36 5.53
N THR A 170 -17.47 14.52 5.15
CA THR A 170 -17.59 15.07 3.78
C THR A 170 -17.12 14.05 2.75
N TYR A 171 -16.02 13.36 3.03
CA TYR A 171 -15.44 12.37 2.13
C TYR A 171 -16.33 11.14 1.94
N ILE A 172 -16.80 10.51 3.03
CA ILE A 172 -17.63 9.31 2.92
C ILE A 172 -19.03 9.63 2.37
N ASN A 173 -19.57 10.82 2.64
CA ASN A 173 -20.82 11.27 2.05
C ASN A 173 -20.69 11.46 0.52
N MET A 174 -19.52 11.92 0.04
CA MET A 174 -19.23 11.97 -1.38
C MET A 174 -19.12 10.56 -1.98
N ALA A 175 -18.39 9.65 -1.32
CA ALA A 175 -18.30 8.25 -1.75
C ALA A 175 -19.68 7.61 -1.86
N LYS A 176 -20.56 7.84 -0.87
CA LYS A 176 -21.96 7.41 -0.89
C LYS A 176 -22.69 7.97 -2.11
N THR A 177 -22.56 9.27 -2.38
CA THR A 177 -23.23 9.90 -3.52
C THR A 177 -22.76 9.32 -4.85
N VAL A 178 -21.45 9.15 -5.04
CA VAL A 178 -20.89 8.52 -6.25
C VAL A 178 -21.37 7.07 -6.39
N TYR A 179 -21.36 6.30 -5.31
CA TYR A 179 -21.85 4.92 -5.32
C TYR A 179 -23.32 4.84 -5.71
N ASP A 180 -24.19 5.59 -5.02
CA ASP A 180 -25.64 5.54 -5.20
C ASP A 180 -26.09 6.03 -6.58
N THR A 181 -25.41 7.03 -7.15
CA THR A 181 -25.87 7.69 -8.36
C THR A 181 -25.11 7.29 -9.63
N GLN A 182 -23.87 6.78 -9.50
CA GLN A 182 -22.99 6.61 -10.66
C GLN A 182 -22.41 5.19 -10.77
N ILE A 183 -22.35 4.43 -9.67
CA ILE A 183 -21.80 3.08 -9.68
C ILE A 183 -22.90 2.02 -9.73
N ILE A 184 -23.71 1.92 -8.65
CA ILE A 184 -24.66 0.81 -8.52
C ILE A 184 -25.80 0.87 -9.55
N THR A 185 -26.11 2.05 -10.05
CA THR A 185 -27.08 2.25 -11.14
C THR A 185 -26.69 1.60 -12.46
N ARG A 186 -25.39 1.25 -12.63
CA ARG A 186 -24.87 0.52 -13.79
C ARG A 186 -25.01 -1.00 -13.66
N ALA A 187 -25.30 -1.51 -12.46
CA ALA A 187 -25.40 -2.95 -12.25
C ALA A 187 -26.51 -3.53 -13.13
N TRP A 188 -26.21 -4.63 -13.79
CA TRP A 188 -27.16 -5.34 -14.64
C TRP A 188 -27.11 -6.84 -14.38
N GLU A 189 -28.15 -7.56 -14.79
CA GLU A 189 -28.36 -8.97 -14.47
C GLU A 189 -28.61 -9.80 -15.74
N ASP A 190 -28.11 -11.02 -15.76
CA ASP A 190 -28.37 -12.06 -16.73
C ASP A 190 -28.34 -13.43 -16.03
N GLU A 191 -28.23 -14.53 -16.79
CA GLU A 191 -28.16 -15.89 -16.27
C GLU A 191 -26.98 -16.13 -15.30
N LYS A 192 -25.94 -15.28 -15.35
CA LYS A 192 -24.79 -15.32 -14.44
C LYS A 192 -25.01 -14.51 -13.14
N GLY A 193 -26.18 -13.91 -12.98
CA GLY A 193 -26.52 -13.05 -11.85
C GLY A 193 -26.20 -11.57 -12.08
N LYS A 194 -26.41 -10.77 -11.03
CA LYS A 194 -26.25 -9.31 -11.07
C LYS A 194 -24.82 -8.90 -10.73
N GLY A 195 -24.24 -8.00 -11.54
CA GLY A 195 -22.90 -7.46 -11.33
C GLY A 195 -22.68 -6.12 -12.02
N LEU A 196 -21.56 -5.47 -11.68
CA LEU A 196 -21.16 -4.19 -12.23
C LEU A 196 -20.37 -4.37 -13.54
N PRO A 197 -20.70 -3.63 -14.59
CA PRO A 197 -19.93 -3.61 -15.85
C PRO A 197 -18.62 -2.82 -15.65
N TRP A 198 -17.59 -3.18 -16.41
CA TRP A 198 -16.31 -2.46 -16.38
C TRP A 198 -16.46 -1.00 -16.80
N LYS A 199 -17.25 -0.77 -17.86
CA LYS A 199 -17.56 0.57 -18.37
C LYS A 199 -19.07 0.81 -18.38
N GLU A 200 -19.49 2.00 -18.80
CA GLU A 200 -20.89 2.25 -19.11
C GLU A 200 -21.45 1.20 -20.07
N LEU A 201 -22.68 0.76 -19.83
CA LEU A 201 -23.32 -0.37 -20.51
C LEU A 201 -23.42 -0.22 -22.03
N SER A 202 -23.44 1.02 -22.55
CA SER A 202 -23.46 1.30 -23.98
C SER A 202 -22.15 0.95 -24.68
N VAL A 203 -21.05 0.82 -23.93
CA VAL A 203 -19.70 0.61 -24.46
C VAL A 203 -19.21 -0.81 -24.19
N ASP A 204 -19.37 -1.29 -22.96
CA ASP A 204 -18.83 -2.58 -22.55
C ASP A 204 -19.64 -3.18 -21.39
N LYS A 205 -20.17 -4.38 -21.61
CA LYS A 205 -20.93 -5.12 -20.61
C LYS A 205 -20.10 -6.13 -19.79
N THR A 206 -18.79 -6.18 -20.02
CA THR A 206 -17.91 -7.08 -19.29
C THR A 206 -17.96 -6.80 -17.79
N ARG A 207 -18.22 -7.85 -17.01
CA ARG A 207 -18.21 -7.83 -15.55
C ARG A 207 -16.99 -8.60 -15.07
N ASN A 208 -16.00 -7.88 -14.62
CA ASN A 208 -14.68 -8.41 -14.21
C ASN A 208 -14.42 -8.28 -12.71
N ALA A 209 -13.30 -8.85 -12.26
CA ALA A 209 -12.88 -8.79 -10.86
C ALA A 209 -12.59 -7.36 -10.41
N CYS A 210 -11.88 -6.57 -11.26
CA CYS A 210 -11.42 -5.23 -10.89
C CYS A 210 -12.56 -4.22 -10.70
N THR A 211 -13.78 -4.55 -11.12
CA THR A 211 -14.98 -3.73 -10.89
C THR A 211 -15.83 -4.28 -9.75
N ASN A 212 -16.08 -5.60 -9.75
CA ASN A 212 -17.03 -6.18 -8.80
C ASN A 212 -16.44 -6.36 -7.40
N ALA A 213 -15.15 -6.63 -7.27
CA ALA A 213 -14.49 -6.71 -5.97
C ALA A 213 -14.44 -5.35 -5.24
N PRO A 214 -13.95 -4.24 -5.84
CA PRO A 214 -14.00 -2.94 -5.18
C PRO A 214 -15.44 -2.42 -4.99
N GLY A 215 -16.36 -2.68 -5.92
CA GLY A 215 -17.77 -2.35 -5.75
C GLY A 215 -18.39 -3.03 -4.53
N CYS A 216 -18.11 -4.32 -4.33
CA CYS A 216 -18.50 -5.07 -3.14
C CYS A 216 -17.92 -4.43 -1.87
N LEU A 217 -16.63 -4.10 -1.88
CA LEU A 217 -15.96 -3.50 -0.72
C LEU A 217 -16.50 -2.10 -0.39
N VAL A 218 -16.77 -1.26 -1.39
CA VAL A 218 -17.43 0.04 -1.19
C VAL A 218 -18.78 -0.15 -0.52
N ALA A 219 -19.62 -1.05 -1.03
CA ALA A 219 -20.94 -1.33 -0.47
C ALA A 219 -20.85 -1.81 0.99
N ALA A 220 -19.94 -2.75 1.30
CA ALA A 220 -19.71 -3.23 2.67
C ALA A 220 -19.28 -2.10 3.62
N LYS A 221 -18.39 -1.22 3.19
CA LYS A 221 -17.94 -0.06 3.97
C LYS A 221 -19.06 0.97 4.19
N LEU A 222 -19.87 1.24 3.15
CA LEU A 222 -21.04 2.11 3.29
C LEU A 222 -22.07 1.52 4.26
N TYR A 223 -22.29 0.20 4.25
CA TYR A 223 -23.13 -0.45 5.24
C TYR A 223 -22.63 -0.25 6.66
N LEU A 224 -21.33 -0.43 6.89
CA LEU A 224 -20.73 -0.22 8.22
C LEU A 224 -20.96 1.20 8.75
N LYS A 225 -20.89 2.21 7.88
CA LYS A 225 -21.10 3.61 8.28
C LYS A 225 -22.58 3.98 8.44
N PHE A 226 -23.42 3.62 7.46
CA PHE A 226 -24.78 4.13 7.37
C PHE A 226 -25.85 3.16 7.87
N GLN A 227 -25.54 1.87 8.06
CA GLN A 227 -26.45 0.80 8.50
C GLN A 227 -27.70 0.64 7.61
N ASP A 228 -27.64 1.11 6.35
CA ASP A 228 -28.70 0.92 5.39
C ASP A 228 -28.58 -0.45 4.72
N ALA A 229 -29.62 -1.28 4.89
CA ALA A 229 -29.66 -2.67 4.41
C ALA A 229 -29.44 -2.81 2.89
N LYS A 230 -29.68 -1.77 2.10
CA LYS A 230 -29.43 -1.80 0.64
C LYS A 230 -27.95 -2.07 0.34
N TYR A 231 -27.03 -1.46 1.11
CA TYR A 231 -25.59 -1.63 0.90
C TYR A 231 -25.12 -3.06 1.25
N LEU A 232 -25.69 -3.67 2.29
CA LEU A 232 -25.39 -5.07 2.59
C LEU A 232 -25.91 -6.00 1.49
N THR A 233 -27.09 -5.71 0.96
CA THR A 233 -27.68 -6.44 -0.18
C THR A 233 -26.78 -6.32 -1.40
N ASP A 234 -26.33 -5.11 -1.73
CA ASP A 234 -25.42 -4.88 -2.85
C ASP A 234 -24.09 -5.61 -2.66
N ALA A 235 -23.49 -5.50 -1.46
CA ALA A 235 -22.22 -6.17 -1.15
C ALA A 235 -22.33 -7.69 -1.30
N LYS A 236 -23.38 -8.32 -0.74
CA LYS A 236 -23.62 -9.76 -0.87
C LYS A 236 -23.85 -10.16 -2.34
N THR A 237 -24.59 -9.36 -3.10
CA THR A 237 -24.87 -9.61 -4.52
C THR A 237 -23.59 -9.59 -5.36
N LEU A 238 -22.75 -8.55 -5.20
CA LEU A 238 -21.49 -8.42 -5.93
C LEU A 238 -20.48 -9.49 -5.51
N CYS A 239 -20.42 -9.84 -4.23
CA CYS A 239 -19.61 -10.95 -3.72
C CYS A 239 -20.04 -12.30 -4.34
N ALA A 240 -21.34 -12.57 -4.36
CA ALA A 240 -21.88 -13.78 -4.96
C ALA A 240 -21.56 -13.88 -6.46
N TYR A 241 -21.62 -12.75 -7.17
CA TYR A 241 -21.22 -12.69 -8.58
C TYR A 241 -19.75 -13.08 -8.79
N VAL A 242 -18.83 -12.51 -7.97
CA VAL A 242 -17.40 -12.84 -8.05
C VAL A 242 -17.16 -14.32 -7.72
N ASN A 243 -17.79 -14.83 -6.66
CA ASN A 243 -17.66 -16.23 -6.24
C ASN A 243 -18.11 -17.19 -7.33
N ALA A 244 -19.25 -16.94 -7.96
CA ALA A 244 -19.83 -17.84 -8.93
C ALA A 244 -19.13 -17.82 -10.31
N ASN A 245 -18.59 -16.65 -10.72
CA ASN A 245 -18.17 -16.46 -12.12
C ASN A 245 -16.68 -16.18 -12.30
N ILE A 246 -15.99 -15.69 -11.28
CA ILE A 246 -14.63 -15.17 -11.39
C ILE A 246 -13.65 -15.94 -10.53
N LEU A 247 -13.99 -16.23 -9.27
CA LEU A 247 -13.17 -17.00 -8.36
C LEU A 247 -12.96 -18.42 -8.89
N LYS A 248 -11.73 -18.90 -8.88
CA LYS A 248 -11.39 -20.26 -9.32
C LYS A 248 -11.21 -21.19 -8.11
N SER A 249 -11.24 -22.50 -8.36
CA SER A 249 -11.12 -23.52 -7.33
C SER A 249 -9.81 -23.50 -6.55
N ASP A 250 -8.77 -22.88 -7.08
CA ASP A 250 -7.49 -22.64 -6.43
C ASP A 250 -7.40 -21.26 -5.75
N TYR A 251 -8.52 -20.56 -5.61
CA TYR A 251 -8.66 -19.24 -4.99
C TYR A 251 -8.02 -18.06 -5.74
N ARG A 252 -7.63 -18.25 -7.00
CA ARG A 252 -7.27 -17.08 -7.82
C ARG A 252 -8.51 -16.30 -8.23
N VAL A 253 -8.42 -14.98 -8.14
CA VAL A 253 -9.46 -14.06 -8.56
C VAL A 253 -9.13 -13.51 -9.94
N GLY A 254 -9.84 -14.02 -10.95
CA GLY A 254 -9.63 -13.62 -12.34
C GLY A 254 -8.48 -14.34 -13.04
N GLU A 255 -8.32 -14.03 -14.32
CA GLU A 255 -7.29 -14.56 -15.21
C GLU A 255 -6.75 -13.45 -16.10
N PRO A 256 -5.47 -13.07 -16.03
CA PRO A 256 -4.47 -13.58 -15.08
C PRO A 256 -4.76 -13.16 -13.63
N PRO A 257 -4.23 -13.88 -12.61
CA PRO A 257 -4.35 -13.45 -11.24
C PRO A 257 -3.44 -12.24 -11.01
N LEU A 258 -4.05 -11.12 -10.62
CA LEU A 258 -3.35 -9.86 -10.34
C LEU A 258 -3.45 -9.56 -8.85
N THR A 259 -2.38 -9.02 -8.26
CA THR A 259 -2.29 -8.83 -6.81
C THR A 259 -3.39 -7.92 -6.28
N TYR A 260 -3.74 -6.86 -7.00
CA TYR A 260 -4.77 -5.92 -6.56
C TYR A 260 -6.17 -6.55 -6.49
N THR A 261 -6.53 -7.45 -7.41
CA THR A 261 -7.83 -8.14 -7.36
C THR A 261 -7.88 -9.16 -6.23
N GLN A 262 -6.77 -9.86 -5.96
CA GLN A 262 -6.65 -10.77 -4.82
C GLN A 262 -6.87 -10.00 -3.51
N GLY A 263 -6.13 -8.92 -3.30
CA GLY A 263 -6.24 -8.11 -2.10
C GLY A 263 -7.64 -7.53 -1.88
N THR A 264 -8.19 -6.93 -2.92
CA THR A 264 -9.49 -6.24 -2.80
C THR A 264 -10.64 -7.21 -2.56
N PHE A 265 -10.67 -8.36 -3.26
CA PHE A 265 -11.72 -9.35 -3.03
C PHE A 265 -11.59 -10.02 -1.66
N GLY A 266 -10.35 -10.32 -1.24
CA GLY A 266 -10.08 -10.83 0.10
C GLY A 266 -10.56 -9.87 1.20
N GLU A 267 -10.27 -8.57 1.06
CA GLU A 267 -10.76 -7.55 2.01
C GLU A 267 -12.29 -7.42 1.98
N ALA A 268 -12.93 -7.47 0.80
CA ALA A 268 -14.39 -7.45 0.70
C ALA A 268 -15.02 -8.62 1.46
N CYS A 269 -14.47 -9.83 1.31
CA CYS A 269 -14.90 -11.00 2.06
C CYS A 269 -14.64 -10.84 3.57
N ARG A 270 -13.46 -10.32 3.98
CA ARG A 270 -13.17 -10.05 5.39
C ARG A 270 -14.20 -9.09 6.00
N GLN A 271 -14.56 -8.01 5.30
CA GLN A 271 -15.58 -7.08 5.77
C GLN A 271 -16.96 -7.74 5.87
N LEU A 272 -17.36 -8.55 4.89
CA LEU A 272 -18.61 -9.32 4.95
C LEU A 272 -18.63 -10.29 6.12
N TYR A 273 -17.51 -10.95 6.47
CA TYR A 273 -17.41 -11.75 7.68
C TYR A 273 -17.72 -10.93 8.93
N HIS A 274 -17.10 -9.77 9.11
CA HIS A 274 -17.36 -8.94 10.30
C HIS A 274 -18.81 -8.43 10.38
N ILE A 275 -19.44 -8.21 9.23
CA ILE A 275 -20.85 -7.78 9.17
C ILE A 275 -21.82 -8.94 9.48
N THR A 276 -21.55 -10.14 8.94
CA THR A 276 -22.53 -11.25 8.93
C THR A 276 -22.19 -12.37 9.90
N GLN A 277 -20.94 -12.47 10.34
CA GLN A 277 -20.38 -13.59 11.12
C GLN A 277 -20.40 -14.94 10.38
N GLU A 278 -20.58 -14.92 9.05
CA GLU A 278 -20.53 -16.12 8.22
C GLU A 278 -19.08 -16.53 7.95
N GLN A 279 -18.61 -17.65 8.53
CA GLN A 279 -17.22 -18.13 8.48
C GLN A 279 -16.70 -18.36 7.05
N SER A 280 -17.59 -18.67 6.11
CA SER A 280 -17.22 -18.86 4.70
C SER A 280 -16.54 -17.64 4.08
N TYR A 281 -16.93 -16.44 4.49
CA TYR A 281 -16.29 -15.21 4.00
C TYR A 281 -14.86 -15.07 4.51
N MET A 282 -14.59 -15.34 5.79
CA MET A 282 -13.22 -15.28 6.31
C MET A 282 -12.33 -16.34 5.65
N ALA A 283 -12.85 -17.58 5.48
CA ALA A 283 -12.13 -18.63 4.79
C ALA A 283 -11.73 -18.25 3.36
N ILE A 284 -12.63 -17.58 2.61
CA ILE A 284 -12.32 -17.07 1.27
C ILE A 284 -11.27 -15.96 1.35
N ALA A 285 -11.39 -15.02 2.29
CA ALA A 285 -10.43 -13.92 2.47
C ALA A 285 -9.01 -14.44 2.70
N GLU A 286 -8.86 -15.41 3.60
CA GLU A 286 -7.59 -16.05 3.92
C GLU A 286 -6.95 -16.73 2.69
N GLN A 287 -7.72 -17.51 1.96
CA GLN A 287 -7.21 -18.28 0.81
C GLN A 287 -6.86 -17.36 -0.36
N VAL A 288 -7.72 -16.39 -0.67
CA VAL A 288 -7.52 -15.44 -1.77
C VAL A 288 -6.30 -14.57 -1.52
N ILE A 289 -6.14 -14.02 -0.32
CA ILE A 289 -4.96 -13.19 0.01
C ILE A 289 -3.70 -14.05 0.05
N SER A 290 -3.76 -15.25 0.63
CA SER A 290 -2.61 -16.17 0.67
C SER A 290 -2.15 -16.56 -0.73
N TYR A 291 -3.07 -16.71 -1.69
CA TYR A 291 -2.72 -17.04 -3.07
C TYR A 291 -1.74 -16.04 -3.68
N ALA A 292 -1.88 -14.73 -3.39
CA ALA A 292 -0.98 -13.71 -3.89
C ALA A 292 0.48 -13.91 -3.46
N PHE A 293 0.72 -14.53 -2.30
CA PHE A 293 2.06 -14.73 -1.75
C PHE A 293 2.62 -16.15 -1.91
N THR A 294 1.78 -17.11 -2.21
CA THR A 294 2.16 -18.53 -2.30
C THR A 294 2.20 -19.06 -3.72
N SER A 295 1.43 -18.46 -4.63
CA SER A 295 1.38 -18.89 -6.02
C SER A 295 2.59 -18.40 -6.81
N THR A 296 3.22 -19.29 -7.58
CA THR A 296 4.27 -18.93 -8.55
C THR A 296 3.77 -18.02 -9.67
N ARG A 297 2.45 -17.87 -9.81
CA ARG A 297 1.84 -16.95 -10.76
C ARG A 297 1.82 -15.49 -10.26
N CYS A 298 1.93 -15.29 -8.94
CA CYS A 298 1.97 -13.98 -8.30
C CYS A 298 3.34 -13.65 -7.70
N THR A 299 4.24 -14.64 -7.62
CA THR A 299 5.57 -14.50 -7.02
C THR A 299 6.68 -14.87 -8.01
N ASN A 300 7.86 -14.29 -7.79
CA ASN A 300 9.11 -14.65 -8.44
C ASN A 300 10.19 -14.77 -7.36
N LYS A 301 10.87 -15.92 -7.29
CA LYS A 301 11.91 -16.20 -6.27
C LYS A 301 11.45 -15.91 -4.83
N GLY A 302 10.17 -16.14 -4.53
CA GLY A 302 9.61 -15.96 -3.19
C GLY A 302 9.07 -14.54 -2.88
N PHE A 303 9.31 -13.55 -3.74
CA PHE A 303 8.79 -12.18 -3.60
C PHE A 303 7.64 -11.93 -4.58
N LEU A 304 6.79 -10.96 -4.26
CA LEU A 304 5.76 -10.50 -5.18
C LEU A 304 6.40 -10.06 -6.49
N ARG A 305 5.91 -10.63 -7.59
CA ARG A 305 6.48 -10.39 -8.92
C ARG A 305 6.30 -8.95 -9.38
N ASP A 306 7.03 -8.55 -10.37
CA ASP A 306 6.70 -7.48 -11.27
C ASP A 306 5.48 -7.89 -12.12
N GLU A 307 4.42 -7.12 -12.08
CA GLU A 307 3.20 -7.34 -12.87
C GLU A 307 3.18 -6.51 -14.14
N GLY A 308 4.23 -5.71 -14.36
CA GLY A 308 4.45 -4.83 -15.50
C GLY A 308 4.95 -3.45 -15.07
N THR A 309 5.44 -2.70 -16.05
CA THR A 309 6.07 -1.39 -15.82
C THR A 309 5.23 -0.21 -16.30
N ASP A 310 4.05 -0.47 -16.86
CA ASP A 310 3.12 0.61 -17.21
C ASP A 310 2.45 1.19 -15.94
N MET A 311 1.78 2.32 -16.12
CA MET A 311 1.14 3.06 -15.04
C MET A 311 0.06 2.28 -14.29
N ASN A 312 -0.60 1.31 -14.95
CA ASN A 312 -1.62 0.50 -14.31
C ASN A 312 -0.98 -0.60 -13.46
N GLN A 313 -0.05 -1.35 -14.06
CA GLN A 313 0.50 -2.56 -13.45
C GLN A 313 1.47 -2.25 -12.31
N SER A 314 2.20 -1.14 -12.41
CA SER A 314 3.19 -0.74 -11.41
C SER A 314 2.61 -0.44 -10.02
N ILE A 315 1.32 -0.09 -9.94
CA ILE A 315 0.65 0.28 -8.68
C ILE A 315 -0.16 -0.86 -8.03
N PHE A 316 -0.32 -2.00 -8.69
CA PHE A 316 -1.18 -3.09 -8.19
C PHE A 316 -0.81 -3.56 -6.78
N LYS A 317 0.47 -3.63 -6.46
CA LYS A 317 0.94 -4.03 -5.12
C LYS A 317 0.56 -3.03 -4.04
N ALA A 318 0.48 -1.73 -4.36
CA ALA A 318 0.02 -0.71 -3.41
C ALA A 318 -1.42 -0.98 -2.94
N VAL A 319 -2.25 -1.56 -3.81
CA VAL A 319 -3.63 -1.94 -3.48
C VAL A 319 -3.68 -3.19 -2.59
N LEU A 320 -2.83 -4.19 -2.86
CA LEU A 320 -2.79 -5.45 -2.10
C LEU A 320 -2.38 -5.24 -0.64
N ILE A 321 -1.26 -4.54 -0.42
CA ILE A 321 -0.56 -4.51 0.86
C ILE A 321 -1.44 -4.11 2.05
N PRO A 322 -2.22 -3.00 2.02
CA PRO A 322 -3.03 -2.62 3.17
C PRO A 322 -4.08 -3.67 3.55
N TYR A 323 -4.59 -4.42 2.59
CA TYR A 323 -5.57 -5.48 2.84
C TYR A 323 -4.94 -6.72 3.46
N VAL A 324 -3.71 -7.05 3.07
CA VAL A 324 -2.92 -8.10 3.73
C VAL A 324 -2.64 -7.73 5.18
N VAL A 325 -2.24 -6.49 5.44
CA VAL A 325 -1.99 -5.97 6.80
C VAL A 325 -3.27 -6.02 7.63
N ASN A 326 -4.42 -5.66 7.05
CA ASN A 326 -5.70 -5.78 7.74
C ASN A 326 -6.01 -7.22 8.14
N LEU A 327 -5.78 -8.20 7.24
CA LEU A 327 -6.01 -9.62 7.54
C LEU A 327 -5.03 -10.15 8.61
N VAL A 328 -3.77 -9.75 8.55
CA VAL A 328 -2.75 -10.14 9.56
C VAL A 328 -3.10 -9.61 10.95
N LEU A 329 -3.66 -8.41 11.03
CA LEU A 329 -4.06 -7.78 12.30
C LEU A 329 -5.45 -8.20 12.79
N ASP A 330 -6.15 -9.01 12.03
CA ASP A 330 -7.50 -9.48 12.37
C ASP A 330 -7.44 -10.75 13.21
N ASP A 331 -7.85 -10.68 14.47
CA ASP A 331 -7.83 -11.83 15.39
C ASP A 331 -8.81 -12.95 15.01
N ALA A 332 -9.78 -12.66 14.16
CA ALA A 332 -10.68 -13.68 13.61
C ALA A 332 -10.02 -14.52 12.52
N ALA A 333 -8.92 -14.05 11.92
CA ALA A 333 -8.17 -14.82 10.94
C ALA A 333 -7.29 -15.89 11.62
N SER A 334 -7.08 -17.00 10.92
CA SER A 334 -6.26 -18.12 11.38
C SER A 334 -4.83 -17.65 11.75
N GLY A 335 -4.36 -18.04 12.94
CA GLY A 335 -3.00 -17.74 13.39
C GLY A 335 -1.92 -18.23 12.42
N THR A 336 -2.13 -19.37 11.76
CA THR A 336 -1.21 -19.89 10.74
C THR A 336 -1.13 -18.97 9.53
N VAL A 337 -2.27 -18.48 9.04
CA VAL A 337 -2.33 -17.54 7.91
C VAL A 337 -1.69 -16.20 8.29
N ARG A 338 -2.04 -15.66 9.46
CA ARG A 338 -1.47 -14.39 9.99
C ARG A 338 0.05 -14.47 10.07
N ASN A 339 0.58 -15.53 10.68
CA ASN A 339 2.05 -15.72 10.81
C ASN A 339 2.73 -15.87 9.45
N THR A 340 2.14 -16.66 8.54
CA THR A 340 2.71 -16.84 7.20
C THR A 340 2.76 -15.52 6.43
N LEU A 341 1.67 -14.76 6.42
CA LEU A 341 1.59 -13.49 5.71
C LEU A 341 2.49 -12.42 6.35
N THR A 342 2.65 -12.42 7.68
CA THR A 342 3.61 -11.56 8.37
C THR A 342 5.02 -11.79 7.86
N LEU A 343 5.49 -13.04 7.84
CA LEU A 343 6.82 -13.40 7.33
C LEU A 343 6.98 -12.99 5.85
N LYS A 344 5.95 -13.24 5.02
CA LYS A 344 5.99 -12.85 3.60
C LYS A 344 6.07 -11.34 3.40
N LEU A 345 5.35 -10.55 4.20
CA LEU A 345 5.47 -9.09 4.16
C LEU A 345 6.85 -8.62 4.58
N GLN A 346 7.41 -9.18 5.66
CA GLN A 346 8.75 -8.87 6.14
C GLN A 346 9.84 -9.26 5.13
N ASP A 347 9.76 -10.44 4.50
CA ASP A 347 10.69 -10.87 3.45
C ASP A 347 10.67 -9.91 2.26
N ASN A 348 9.49 -9.48 1.80
CA ASN A 348 9.36 -8.52 0.71
C ASN A 348 9.89 -7.14 1.10
N ALA A 349 9.64 -6.68 2.32
CA ALA A 349 10.14 -5.40 2.83
C ALA A 349 11.66 -5.40 2.94
N GLU A 350 12.25 -6.48 3.45
CA GLU A 350 13.70 -6.61 3.54
C GLU A 350 14.36 -6.69 2.16
N ALA A 351 13.74 -7.39 1.20
CA ALA A 351 14.20 -7.40 -0.18
C ALA A 351 14.17 -5.99 -0.79
N LEU A 352 13.07 -5.24 -0.59
CA LEU A 352 12.97 -3.86 -1.06
C LEU A 352 14.02 -2.98 -0.40
N ARG A 353 14.20 -3.05 0.94
CA ARG A 353 15.20 -2.28 1.69
C ARG A 353 16.61 -2.46 1.12
N LYS A 354 16.99 -3.70 0.78
CA LYS A 354 18.31 -4.02 0.21
C LYS A 354 18.50 -3.51 -1.22
N ASN A 355 17.42 -3.39 -1.98
CA ASN A 355 17.42 -3.13 -3.41
C ASN A 355 16.96 -1.72 -3.80
N MET A 356 16.65 -0.84 -2.83
CA MET A 356 16.31 0.56 -3.10
C MET A 356 17.50 1.31 -3.69
N ASP A 357 17.20 2.28 -4.56
CA ASP A 357 18.20 3.26 -4.98
C ASP A 357 18.50 4.23 -3.82
N ARG A 358 19.72 4.18 -3.32
CA ARG A 358 20.19 5.02 -2.22
C ARG A 358 20.99 6.25 -2.67
N THR A 359 21.06 6.51 -3.97
CA THR A 359 21.81 7.65 -4.51
C THR A 359 21.20 9.00 -4.10
N LEU A 360 19.90 8.98 -3.77
CA LEU A 360 19.15 10.15 -3.32
C LEU A 360 18.85 10.10 -1.80
N TRP A 361 19.70 9.44 -1.02
CA TRP A 361 19.49 9.33 0.43
C TRP A 361 19.18 10.69 1.10
N PRO A 362 18.19 10.80 2.00
CA PRO A 362 17.27 9.76 2.48
C PRO A 362 16.13 9.40 1.51
N ALA A 363 16.03 10.07 0.37
CA ALA A 363 15.04 9.78 -0.66
C ALA A 363 15.50 8.58 -1.50
N MET A 364 14.70 7.52 -1.54
CA MET A 364 15.04 6.25 -2.19
C MET A 364 13.95 5.82 -3.15
N TYR A 365 14.31 5.52 -4.41
CA TYR A 365 13.36 4.97 -5.36
C TYR A 365 13.12 3.47 -5.16
N CYS A 366 11.86 3.09 -5.24
CA CYS A 366 11.41 1.70 -5.20
C CYS A 366 11.37 1.12 -6.61
N ASN A 367 11.87 -0.13 -6.77
CA ASN A 367 11.80 -0.83 -8.05
C ASN A 367 10.44 -1.52 -8.24
N TYR A 368 10.09 -1.82 -9.48
CA TYR A 368 8.91 -2.62 -9.87
C TYR A 368 8.94 -4.03 -9.28
N TYR A 369 10.09 -4.68 -9.29
CA TYR A 369 10.33 -5.96 -8.64
C TYR A 369 11.27 -5.76 -7.43
N TRP A 370 10.79 -6.10 -6.24
CA TRP A 370 11.52 -5.83 -5.01
C TRP A 370 12.73 -6.74 -4.78
N GLY A 371 12.78 -7.90 -5.47
CA GLY A 371 13.91 -8.84 -5.43
C GLY A 371 15.11 -8.45 -6.29
N SER A 372 15.12 -7.26 -6.90
CA SER A 372 16.25 -6.74 -7.69
C SER A 372 16.48 -5.25 -7.44
N SER A 373 17.73 -4.82 -7.55
CA SER A 373 18.14 -3.44 -7.35
C SER A 373 17.47 -2.52 -8.38
N PHE A 374 17.11 -1.31 -7.92
CA PHE A 374 16.69 -0.25 -8.83
C PHE A 374 17.87 0.09 -9.75
N ASN A 375 17.60 0.24 -11.03
CA ASN A 375 18.58 0.67 -12.01
C ASN A 375 18.23 2.07 -12.45
N SER A 376 19.16 3.02 -12.37
CA SER A 376 18.99 4.40 -12.79
C SER A 376 18.68 4.56 -14.29
N ALA A 377 18.93 3.52 -15.11
CA ALA A 377 18.46 3.45 -16.49
C ALA A 377 16.92 3.22 -16.57
N ASN A 378 16.28 2.73 -15.50
CA ASN A 378 14.84 2.62 -15.40
C ASN A 378 14.24 3.99 -15.05
N ILE A 379 13.15 4.33 -15.70
CA ILE A 379 12.40 5.54 -15.35
C ILE A 379 11.70 5.26 -14.01
N ALA A 380 11.95 6.10 -13.01
CA ALA A 380 11.22 6.03 -11.76
C ALA A 380 9.72 6.28 -12.00
N SER A 381 8.87 5.45 -11.38
CA SER A 381 7.43 5.45 -11.59
C SER A 381 6.71 5.75 -10.28
N MET A 382 5.69 6.60 -10.33
CA MET A 382 4.79 6.86 -9.20
C MET A 382 4.16 5.57 -8.70
N GLY A 383 3.74 4.67 -9.58
CA GLY A 383 3.13 3.39 -9.20
C GLY A 383 4.09 2.45 -8.47
N ALA A 384 5.35 2.33 -8.94
CA ALA A 384 6.38 1.55 -8.26
C ALA A 384 6.74 2.17 -6.90
N GLN A 385 6.85 3.50 -6.83
CA GLN A 385 7.11 4.22 -5.58
C GLN A 385 5.97 4.04 -4.57
N ALA A 386 4.72 4.21 -5.00
CA ALA A 386 3.55 4.00 -4.16
C ALA A 386 3.45 2.55 -3.66
N SER A 387 3.79 1.57 -4.51
CA SER A 387 3.81 0.15 -4.14
C SER A 387 4.84 -0.14 -3.06
N GLY A 388 6.06 0.39 -3.18
CA GLY A 388 7.10 0.23 -2.16
C GLY A 388 6.79 0.98 -0.88
N ALA A 389 6.30 2.22 -0.98
CA ALA A 389 5.89 3.00 0.19
C ALA A 389 4.73 2.36 0.95
N SER A 390 3.74 1.81 0.23
CA SER A 390 2.64 1.03 0.84
C SER A 390 3.16 -0.18 1.62
N LEU A 391 4.18 -0.89 1.09
CA LEU A 391 4.81 -2.01 1.81
C LEU A 391 5.48 -1.54 3.10
N MET A 392 6.26 -0.46 3.05
CA MET A 392 6.95 0.06 4.23
C MET A 392 5.96 0.59 5.29
N GLU A 393 4.90 1.31 4.91
CA GLU A 393 3.83 1.71 5.82
C GLU A 393 3.11 0.48 6.43
N GLY A 394 2.91 -0.57 5.62
CA GLY A 394 2.31 -1.81 6.07
C GLY A 394 3.13 -2.52 7.14
N VAL A 395 4.43 -2.73 6.91
CA VAL A 395 5.29 -3.40 7.91
C VAL A 395 5.53 -2.52 9.14
N ALA A 396 5.60 -1.20 8.99
CA ALA A 396 5.68 -0.28 10.13
C ALA A 396 4.41 -0.36 11.01
N ARG A 397 3.24 -0.54 10.40
CA ARG A 397 1.98 -0.75 11.12
C ARG A 397 1.96 -2.10 11.85
N LEU A 398 2.51 -3.17 11.25
CA LEU A 398 2.62 -4.48 11.90
C LEU A 398 3.56 -4.42 13.10
N GLU A 399 4.73 -3.79 12.95
CA GLU A 399 5.70 -3.60 14.04
C GLU A 399 5.07 -2.85 15.22
N ALA A 400 4.37 -1.75 14.93
CA ALA A 400 3.70 -0.96 15.96
C ALA A 400 2.55 -1.73 16.68
N ALA A 401 1.90 -2.67 16.01
CA ALA A 401 0.88 -3.52 16.60
C ALA A 401 1.47 -4.62 17.50
N GLN A 402 2.67 -5.12 17.17
CA GLN A 402 3.38 -6.13 17.96
C GLN A 402 4.06 -5.55 19.20
N ALA A 403 4.31 -4.25 19.23
CA ALA A 403 4.93 -3.55 20.37
C ALA A 403 3.94 -3.16 21.48
N LYS A 404 2.64 -3.37 21.26
CA LYS A 404 1.54 -3.13 22.24
C LYS A 404 1.21 -4.39 23.02
#